data_85cdc316c55bbfaa93d264585a46eef6
#
_entry.id   85cdc316c55bbfaa93d264585a46eef6
#
_cell.length_a   1.000
_cell.length_b   1.000
_cell.length_c   1.000
_cell.angle_alpha   90.00
_cell.angle_beta   90.00
_cell.angle_gamma   90.00
#
_symmetry.space_group_name_H-M   'P 1'
#
loop_
_entity.id
_entity.type
_entity.pdbx_description
1 polymer ?
#
loop_
_entity_poly.entity_id
_entity_poly.type
_entity_poly.pdbx_seq_one_letter_code
_entity_poly.pdbx_strand_id
1 'polypeptide(L)'
;MRSLIDITDFTIEELDRLIETAKDIMKNGEKYADACRGKKLATLFFEPSTRTRLSFEAAMLELGGSVIGFSEASSSSAAKGESVADTAAVLSAYADIIAMRHPKDGAPFVASLNATIPVINAGDGGHCHPTQTLADLLTISCEKGRLSNLTVGFCGDLKYGRTVHSLINALSRYTGIKLVLISPKELMIPDFIRTETIERCGMECEETTSLENALPKLDVLYMTRIQRERFEDKAEYERLKDSYILTEDKMALAKPDTIVLHPLPRVNEISVKVDKDPRACYFKQVYYGKLMREALILKLLEKESLEADGTSLDGDDVIELSECENARCISKTEQELPKLFKITDRANRICRCVYCEEKARF
;
A
#
# COMPACT_ATOMS: atom_id res chain seq x y z
N MET A 1 -5.09 20.94 -1.76
CA MET A 1 -3.75 20.34 -1.91
C MET A 1 -3.87 18.83 -1.98
N ARG A 2 -3.13 18.20 -2.90
CA ARG A 2 -3.22 16.76 -3.17
C ARG A 2 -2.31 15.94 -2.26
N SER A 3 -2.82 14.83 -1.77
CA SER A 3 -2.10 13.83 -0.98
C SER A 3 -2.23 12.44 -1.62
N LEU A 4 -1.46 11.45 -1.18
CA LEU A 4 -1.67 10.04 -1.51
C LEU A 4 -2.04 9.28 -0.24
N ILE A 5 -3.32 9.02 -0.04
CA ILE A 5 -3.85 8.26 1.10
C ILE A 5 -4.19 6.83 0.66
N ASP A 6 -4.88 6.68 -0.47
CA ASP A 6 -5.14 5.41 -1.12
C ASP A 6 -4.66 5.40 -2.58
N ILE A 7 -4.48 4.22 -3.17
CA ILE A 7 -4.04 4.08 -4.57
C ILE A 7 -5.06 4.65 -5.56
N THR A 8 -6.32 4.73 -5.16
CA THR A 8 -7.42 5.29 -5.95
C THR A 8 -7.44 6.81 -6.01
N ASP A 9 -6.62 7.50 -5.22
CA ASP A 9 -6.46 8.95 -5.28
C ASP A 9 -5.83 9.41 -6.60
N PHE A 10 -5.17 8.51 -7.31
CA PHE A 10 -4.63 8.77 -8.64
C PHE A 10 -5.42 8.04 -9.73
N THR A 11 -5.63 8.69 -10.88
CA THR A 11 -6.19 8.04 -12.08
C THR A 11 -5.17 7.07 -12.69
N ILE A 12 -5.61 6.22 -13.63
CA ILE A 12 -4.70 5.31 -14.34
C ILE A 12 -3.63 6.11 -15.10
N GLU A 13 -4.04 7.17 -15.77
CA GLU A 13 -3.14 8.04 -16.54
C GLU A 13 -2.08 8.71 -15.65
N GLU A 14 -2.42 8.97 -14.40
CA GLU A 14 -1.47 9.51 -13.42
C GLU A 14 -0.54 8.44 -12.89
N LEU A 15 -1.04 7.22 -12.64
CA LEU A 15 -0.20 6.08 -12.28
C LEU A 15 0.79 5.75 -13.39
N ASP A 16 0.33 5.74 -14.64
CA ASP A 16 1.19 5.49 -15.80
C ASP A 16 2.25 6.59 -15.95
N ARG A 17 1.90 7.87 -15.72
CA ARG A 17 2.88 8.97 -15.71
C ARG A 17 3.89 8.84 -14.57
N LEU A 18 3.47 8.42 -13.37
CA LEU A 18 4.40 8.14 -12.27
C LEU A 18 5.38 7.02 -12.63
N ILE A 19 4.89 5.96 -13.27
CA ILE A 19 5.71 4.84 -13.74
C ILE A 19 6.73 5.32 -14.78
N GLU A 20 6.33 6.12 -15.75
CA GLU A 20 7.24 6.66 -16.77
C GLU A 20 8.25 7.63 -16.16
N THR A 21 7.84 8.47 -15.19
CA THR A 21 8.77 9.35 -14.44
C THR A 21 9.80 8.51 -13.67
N ALA A 22 9.37 7.45 -12.98
CA ALA A 22 10.28 6.56 -12.26
C ALA A 22 11.26 5.84 -13.20
N LYS A 23 10.81 5.45 -14.40
CA LYS A 23 11.69 4.89 -15.45
C LYS A 23 12.67 5.92 -16.02
N ASP A 24 12.26 7.19 -16.15
CA ASP A 24 13.17 8.26 -16.57
C ASP A 24 14.22 8.54 -15.48
N ILE A 25 13.81 8.60 -14.21
CA ILE A 25 14.76 8.72 -13.08
C ILE A 25 15.76 7.57 -13.09
N MET A 26 15.31 6.32 -13.31
CA MET A 26 16.19 5.16 -13.39
C MET A 26 17.28 5.29 -14.46
N LYS A 27 16.96 5.92 -15.60
CA LYS A 27 17.89 6.11 -16.73
C LYS A 27 18.74 7.38 -16.62
N ASN A 28 18.18 8.42 -16.05
CA ASN A 28 18.70 9.79 -16.08
C ASN A 28 18.71 10.44 -14.69
N GLY A 29 19.08 9.67 -13.63
CA GLY A 29 19.02 10.12 -12.23
C GLY A 29 19.70 11.47 -11.97
N GLU A 30 20.85 11.75 -12.63
CA GLU A 30 21.57 13.02 -12.51
C GLU A 30 20.71 14.23 -12.85
N LYS A 31 19.77 14.12 -13.78
CA LYS A 31 18.80 15.17 -14.16
C LYS A 31 17.93 15.61 -12.98
N TYR A 32 17.71 14.72 -12.02
CA TYR A 32 16.82 14.92 -10.88
C TYR A 32 17.54 15.21 -9.56
N ALA A 33 18.87 15.17 -9.55
CA ALA A 33 19.69 15.27 -8.32
C ALA A 33 19.50 16.58 -7.52
N ASP A 34 19.01 17.64 -8.14
CA ASP A 34 18.70 18.93 -7.52
C ASP A 34 17.19 19.29 -7.54
N ALA A 35 16.32 18.38 -7.96
CA ALA A 35 14.89 18.65 -8.17
C ALA A 35 14.15 19.05 -6.88
N CYS A 36 14.62 18.57 -5.73
CA CYS A 36 14.08 18.93 -4.41
C CYS A 36 15.06 19.76 -3.57
N ARG A 37 15.98 20.50 -4.22
CA ARG A 37 16.92 21.38 -3.49
C ARG A 37 16.16 22.39 -2.62
N GLY A 38 16.50 22.43 -1.32
CA GLY A 38 15.87 23.30 -0.34
C GLY A 38 14.52 22.77 0.21
N LYS A 39 14.02 21.64 -0.31
CA LYS A 39 12.81 20.98 0.18
C LYS A 39 13.12 20.00 1.29
N LYS A 40 12.14 19.80 2.18
CA LYS A 40 12.23 18.87 3.32
C LYS A 40 11.10 17.86 3.30
N LEU A 41 11.45 16.59 3.44
CA LEU A 41 10.52 15.50 3.72
C LEU A 41 10.47 15.23 5.22
N ALA A 42 9.28 15.24 5.82
CA ALA A 42 9.07 14.74 7.18
C ALA A 42 8.69 13.25 7.14
N THR A 43 9.52 12.38 7.74
CA THR A 43 9.22 10.95 7.90
C THR A 43 8.67 10.68 9.31
N LEU A 44 7.34 10.50 9.41
CA LEU A 44 6.62 10.32 10.66
C LEU A 44 6.23 8.85 10.84
N PHE A 45 7.10 8.07 11.47
CA PHE A 45 6.90 6.64 11.65
C PHE A 45 6.50 6.34 13.09
N PHE A 46 5.18 6.22 13.34
CA PHE A 46 4.61 5.89 14.65
C PHE A 46 4.73 4.39 14.99
N GLU A 47 5.01 3.56 13.99
CA GLU A 47 5.42 2.17 14.17
C GLU A 47 6.70 1.86 13.38
N PRO A 48 7.58 0.96 13.87
CA PRO A 48 8.84 0.65 13.21
C PRO A 48 8.66 0.13 11.78
N SER A 49 9.37 0.73 10.84
CA SER A 49 9.45 0.26 9.45
C SER A 49 10.76 0.68 8.79
N THR A 50 11.79 -0.12 8.94
CA THR A 50 13.13 0.18 8.45
C THR A 50 13.15 0.42 6.94
N ARG A 51 12.60 -0.51 6.15
CA ARG A 51 12.65 -0.42 4.67
C ARG A 51 11.90 0.78 4.12
N THR A 52 10.65 0.97 4.56
CA THR A 52 9.82 2.05 4.02
C THR A 52 10.39 3.41 4.37
N ARG A 53 10.83 3.61 5.63
CA ARG A 53 11.45 4.85 6.07
C ARG A 53 12.71 5.15 5.28
N LEU A 54 13.68 4.25 5.29
CA LEU A 54 14.96 4.45 4.57
C LEU A 54 14.75 4.64 3.07
N SER A 55 13.74 4.01 2.47
CA SER A 55 13.44 4.20 1.05
C SER A 55 12.91 5.61 0.75
N PHE A 56 12.09 6.20 1.62
CA PHE A 56 11.65 7.59 1.48
C PHE A 56 12.78 8.57 1.72
N GLU A 57 13.60 8.32 2.74
CA GLU A 57 14.75 9.14 3.08
C GLU A 57 15.77 9.14 1.92
N ALA A 58 16.11 7.95 1.40
CA ALA A 58 17.00 7.82 0.25
C ALA A 58 16.43 8.53 -0.99
N ALA A 59 15.14 8.36 -1.29
CA ALA A 59 14.48 9.02 -2.42
C ALA A 59 14.58 10.55 -2.31
N MET A 60 14.30 11.14 -1.15
CA MET A 60 14.38 12.58 -0.97
C MET A 60 15.83 13.10 -1.05
N LEU A 61 16.79 12.37 -0.51
CA LEU A 61 18.21 12.74 -0.56
C LEU A 61 18.77 12.66 -1.99
N GLU A 62 18.38 11.63 -2.77
CA GLU A 62 18.80 11.51 -4.18
C GLU A 62 18.21 12.61 -5.07
N LEU A 63 17.06 13.17 -4.68
CA LEU A 63 16.47 14.36 -5.32
C LEU A 63 17.08 15.68 -4.84
N GLY A 64 18.11 15.67 -3.99
CA GLY A 64 18.79 16.86 -3.46
C GLY A 64 18.08 17.56 -2.31
N GLY A 65 17.05 16.95 -1.74
CA GLY A 65 16.32 17.48 -0.59
C GLY A 65 16.93 17.07 0.75
N SER A 66 16.22 17.36 1.83
CA SER A 66 16.61 17.02 3.21
C SER A 66 15.51 16.25 3.91
N VAL A 67 15.85 15.56 4.99
CA VAL A 67 14.90 14.73 5.74
C VAL A 67 14.91 15.13 7.21
N ILE A 68 13.74 15.20 7.82
CA ILE A 68 13.52 15.33 9.26
C ILE A 68 12.49 14.27 9.68
N GLY A 69 12.39 13.94 10.97
CA GLY A 69 11.34 13.05 11.44
C GLY A 69 11.77 12.14 12.58
N PHE A 70 10.95 11.11 12.84
CA PHE A 70 11.18 10.12 13.89
C PHE A 70 10.82 8.70 13.40
N SER A 71 11.35 7.68 14.10
CA SER A 71 11.22 6.27 13.73
C SER A 71 10.23 5.47 14.56
N GLU A 72 9.73 6.06 15.65
CA GLU A 72 8.79 5.45 16.58
C GLU A 72 8.06 6.52 17.42
N ALA A 73 6.83 6.23 17.84
CA ALA A 73 6.01 7.16 18.61
C ALA A 73 6.66 7.57 19.94
N SER A 74 7.40 6.66 20.58
CA SER A 74 8.09 6.89 21.86
C SER A 74 9.14 7.99 21.82
N SER A 75 9.69 8.30 20.64
CA SER A 75 10.68 9.35 20.42
C SER A 75 10.07 10.69 19.97
N SER A 76 8.74 10.82 20.02
CA SER A 76 8.00 12.00 19.57
C SER A 76 7.03 12.55 20.61
N SER A 77 6.41 13.70 20.35
CA SER A 77 5.36 14.30 21.20
C SER A 77 4.11 13.42 21.32
N ALA A 78 3.89 12.48 20.40
CA ALA A 78 2.82 11.50 20.49
C ALA A 78 2.87 10.68 21.80
N ALA A 79 4.08 10.43 22.33
CA ALA A 79 4.26 9.79 23.64
C ALA A 79 3.65 10.60 24.81
N LYS A 80 3.39 11.91 24.59
CA LYS A 80 2.75 12.81 25.56
C LYS A 80 1.27 13.02 25.29
N GLY A 81 0.71 12.34 24.25
CA GLY A 81 -0.70 12.45 23.86
C GLY A 81 -1.01 13.50 22.80
N GLU A 82 0.01 14.01 22.07
CA GLU A 82 -0.24 14.89 20.92
C GLU A 82 -1.01 14.16 19.83
N SER A 83 -2.05 14.81 19.31
CA SER A 83 -2.92 14.26 18.25
C SER A 83 -2.20 14.15 16.91
N VAL A 84 -2.72 13.28 16.02
CA VAL A 84 -2.24 13.21 14.63
C VAL A 84 -2.48 14.52 13.90
N ALA A 85 -3.61 15.18 14.17
CA ALA A 85 -3.97 16.48 13.61
C ALA A 85 -2.95 17.57 13.99
N ASP A 86 -2.63 17.70 15.28
CA ASP A 86 -1.65 18.67 15.77
C ASP A 86 -0.25 18.38 15.22
N THR A 87 0.17 17.11 15.25
CA THR A 87 1.46 16.70 14.68
C THR A 87 1.56 17.13 13.20
N ALA A 88 0.51 16.89 12.39
CA ALA A 88 0.49 17.27 10.97
C ALA A 88 0.54 18.78 10.77
N ALA A 89 -0.20 19.54 11.57
CA ALA A 89 -0.19 21.01 11.54
C ALA A 89 1.20 21.57 11.90
N VAL A 90 1.82 21.08 12.97
CA VAL A 90 3.17 21.50 13.40
C VAL A 90 4.21 21.18 12.33
N LEU A 91 4.19 19.96 11.79
CA LEU A 91 5.17 19.55 10.76
C LEU A 91 4.98 20.30 9.44
N SER A 92 3.78 20.82 9.17
CA SER A 92 3.55 21.70 8.01
C SER A 92 4.36 23.00 8.08
N ALA A 93 4.76 23.44 9.28
CA ALA A 93 5.64 24.61 9.44
C ALA A 93 7.14 24.28 9.22
N TYR A 94 7.52 23.01 9.21
CA TYR A 94 8.92 22.59 9.18
C TYR A 94 9.33 21.88 7.90
N ALA A 95 8.37 21.28 7.18
CA ALA A 95 8.62 20.47 6.00
C ALA A 95 7.77 20.93 4.80
N ASP A 96 8.04 20.35 3.63
CA ASP A 96 7.30 20.60 2.39
C ASP A 96 6.40 19.43 2.02
N ILE A 97 6.64 18.24 2.58
CA ILE A 97 5.88 17.00 2.34
C ILE A 97 6.04 16.06 3.54
N ILE A 98 5.00 15.30 3.86
CA ILE A 98 4.99 14.31 4.94
C ILE A 98 4.86 12.90 4.37
N ALA A 99 5.67 11.94 4.84
CA ALA A 99 5.43 10.51 4.69
C ALA A 99 5.10 9.93 6.07
N MET A 100 3.85 9.50 6.26
CA MET A 100 3.35 9.02 7.55
C MET A 100 3.09 7.51 7.53
N ARG A 101 3.62 6.79 8.53
CA ARG A 101 3.26 5.42 8.86
C ARG A 101 2.70 5.34 10.26
N HIS A 102 1.52 4.73 10.42
CA HIS A 102 0.81 4.72 11.69
C HIS A 102 0.15 3.37 11.98
N PRO A 103 0.09 2.90 13.26
CA PRO A 103 -0.57 1.65 13.62
C PRO A 103 -2.11 1.72 13.54
N LYS A 104 -2.70 2.92 13.52
CA LYS A 104 -4.15 3.13 13.44
C LYS A 104 -4.58 3.37 12.00
N ASP A 105 -5.68 2.70 11.61
CA ASP A 105 -6.29 2.81 10.29
C ASP A 105 -6.89 4.22 10.12
N GLY A 106 -6.55 4.91 9.04
CA GLY A 106 -7.04 6.26 8.71
C GLY A 106 -6.23 7.42 9.30
N ALA A 107 -5.16 7.17 10.06
CA ALA A 107 -4.34 8.26 10.61
C ALA A 107 -3.71 9.17 9.54
N PRO A 108 -3.14 8.68 8.42
CA PRO A 108 -2.65 9.54 7.34
C PRO A 108 -3.75 10.38 6.68
N PHE A 109 -5.00 9.89 6.66
CA PHE A 109 -6.13 10.65 6.18
C PHE A 109 -6.42 11.85 7.11
N VAL A 110 -6.46 11.62 8.44
CA VAL A 110 -6.57 12.72 9.41
C VAL A 110 -5.43 13.72 9.27
N ALA A 111 -4.20 13.25 9.09
CA ALA A 111 -3.07 14.13 8.83
C ALA A 111 -3.27 14.98 7.57
N SER A 112 -3.79 14.40 6.47
CA SER A 112 -4.02 15.14 5.22
C SER A 112 -5.10 16.21 5.31
N LEU A 113 -6.06 16.06 6.22
CA LEU A 113 -7.10 17.07 6.49
C LEU A 113 -6.56 18.27 7.27
N ASN A 114 -5.50 18.08 8.05
CA ASN A 114 -4.97 19.10 8.97
C ASN A 114 -3.60 19.64 8.56
N ALA A 115 -2.93 19.02 7.60
CA ALA A 115 -1.68 19.52 7.04
C ALA A 115 -1.92 20.61 5.98
N THR A 116 -1.00 21.57 5.89
CA THR A 116 -0.92 22.54 4.78
C THR A 116 0.15 22.16 3.74
N ILE A 117 0.63 20.94 3.78
CA ILE A 117 1.59 20.31 2.86
C ILE A 117 1.11 18.89 2.50
N PRO A 118 1.53 18.33 1.34
CA PRO A 118 1.12 16.98 0.93
C PRO A 118 1.45 15.91 1.96
N VAL A 119 0.54 14.94 2.12
CA VAL A 119 0.73 13.77 2.98
C VAL A 119 0.74 12.49 2.14
N ILE A 120 1.71 11.63 2.40
CA ILE A 120 1.84 10.30 1.80
C ILE A 120 1.55 9.24 2.86
N ASN A 121 0.58 8.37 2.62
CA ASN A 121 0.35 7.18 3.43
C ASN A 121 1.46 6.15 3.16
N ALA A 122 2.38 6.00 4.10
CA ALA A 122 3.45 5.00 4.08
C ALA A 122 3.06 3.67 4.76
N GLY A 123 1.76 3.47 4.98
CA GLY A 123 1.11 2.30 5.59
C GLY A 123 0.39 2.65 6.88
N ASP A 124 -0.90 2.35 6.97
CA ASP A 124 -1.74 2.56 8.14
C ASP A 124 -2.39 1.25 8.60
N GLY A 125 -2.03 0.81 9.78
CA GLY A 125 -2.60 -0.36 10.46
C GLY A 125 -2.74 -1.60 9.57
N GLY A 126 -3.97 -2.06 9.43
CA GLY A 126 -4.36 -3.14 8.50
C GLY A 126 -5.05 -2.65 7.23
N HIS A 127 -5.22 -1.35 7.07
CA HIS A 127 -6.03 -0.73 6.05
C HIS A 127 -5.33 -0.75 4.68
N CYS A 128 -4.39 0.14 4.38
CA CYS A 128 -3.74 0.16 3.07
C CYS A 128 -2.24 0.49 3.12
N HIS A 129 -1.57 0.30 1.99
CA HIS A 129 -0.16 0.65 1.80
C HIS A 129 0.08 1.07 0.34
N PRO A 130 -0.42 2.24 -0.09
CA PRO A 130 -0.41 2.65 -1.49
C PRO A 130 0.99 2.70 -2.08
N THR A 131 2.01 3.08 -1.31
CA THR A 131 3.39 3.15 -1.82
C THR A 131 4.06 1.79 -2.02
N GLN A 132 3.53 0.71 -1.42
CA GLN A 132 3.92 -0.64 -1.77
C GLN A 132 3.28 -1.04 -3.11
N THR A 133 2.01 -0.75 -3.30
CA THR A 133 1.30 -0.99 -4.56
C THR A 133 1.98 -0.27 -5.74
N LEU A 134 2.40 0.98 -5.54
CA LEU A 134 3.18 1.71 -6.56
C LEU A 134 4.50 1.00 -6.90
N ALA A 135 5.22 0.48 -5.90
CA ALA A 135 6.45 -0.30 -6.12
C ALA A 135 6.17 -1.59 -6.89
N ASP A 136 5.06 -2.26 -6.59
CA ASP A 136 4.63 -3.49 -7.25
C ASP A 136 4.29 -3.22 -8.72
N LEU A 137 3.52 -2.15 -9.01
CA LEU A 137 3.17 -1.75 -10.37
C LEU A 137 4.41 -1.40 -11.21
N LEU A 138 5.35 -0.62 -10.67
CA LEU A 138 6.59 -0.32 -11.39
C LEU A 138 7.41 -1.58 -11.67
N THR A 139 7.49 -2.49 -10.69
CA THR A 139 8.20 -3.77 -10.86
C THR A 139 7.59 -4.58 -11.99
N ILE A 140 6.26 -4.75 -11.99
CA ILE A 140 5.54 -5.46 -13.04
C ILE A 140 5.77 -4.77 -14.40
N SER A 141 5.64 -3.44 -14.46
CA SER A 141 5.85 -2.67 -15.68
C SER A 141 7.27 -2.80 -16.22
N CYS A 142 8.30 -2.81 -15.38
CA CYS A 142 9.69 -2.97 -15.81
C CYS A 142 10.02 -4.40 -16.24
N GLU A 143 9.58 -5.40 -15.50
CA GLU A 143 9.98 -6.80 -15.74
C GLU A 143 9.06 -7.51 -16.75
N LYS A 144 7.79 -7.09 -16.89
CA LYS A 144 6.84 -7.65 -17.89
C LYS A 144 6.58 -6.73 -19.10
N GLY A 145 7.02 -5.48 -19.05
CA GLY A 145 6.80 -4.49 -20.09
C GLY A 145 5.34 -4.03 -20.26
N ARG A 146 4.43 -4.48 -19.40
CA ARG A 146 3.00 -4.17 -19.46
C ARG A 146 2.33 -4.33 -18.09
N LEU A 147 1.16 -3.71 -17.92
CA LEU A 147 0.26 -3.86 -16.77
C LEU A 147 -1.09 -4.47 -17.14
N SER A 148 -1.33 -4.74 -18.42
CA SER A 148 -2.56 -5.36 -18.95
C SER A 148 -2.28 -6.77 -19.47
N ASN A 149 -3.36 -7.60 -19.59
CA ASN A 149 -3.28 -8.97 -20.10
C ASN A 149 -2.27 -9.84 -19.34
N LEU A 150 -2.37 -9.86 -18.02
CA LEU A 150 -1.53 -10.61 -17.11
C LEU A 150 -2.35 -11.58 -16.26
N THR A 151 -1.80 -12.77 -16.03
CA THR A 151 -2.29 -13.70 -14.99
C THR A 151 -1.45 -13.52 -13.75
N VAL A 152 -2.07 -12.97 -12.69
CA VAL A 152 -1.42 -12.64 -11.42
C VAL A 152 -1.86 -13.60 -10.33
N GLY A 153 -0.91 -14.36 -9.80
CA GLY A 153 -1.13 -15.25 -8.66
C GLY A 153 -0.77 -14.57 -7.35
N PHE A 154 -1.69 -14.59 -6.38
CA PHE A 154 -1.44 -14.17 -5.00
C PHE A 154 -1.38 -15.39 -4.10
N CYS A 155 -0.28 -15.60 -3.40
CA CYS A 155 -0.04 -16.79 -2.61
C CYS A 155 0.29 -16.49 -1.14
N GLY A 156 -0.43 -17.12 -0.22
CA GLY A 156 -0.19 -17.03 1.23
C GLY A 156 -1.37 -16.49 2.02
N ASP A 157 -1.17 -15.43 2.80
CA ASP A 157 -2.21 -14.78 3.59
C ASP A 157 -2.98 -13.75 2.76
N LEU A 158 -4.11 -14.17 2.20
CA LEU A 158 -4.98 -13.29 1.41
C LEU A 158 -6.04 -12.60 2.28
N LYS A 159 -6.29 -13.12 3.50
CA LYS A 159 -7.29 -12.59 4.41
C LYS A 159 -6.87 -11.28 5.06
N TYR A 160 -5.64 -11.23 5.56
CA TYR A 160 -5.09 -10.07 6.28
C TYR A 160 -4.04 -9.30 5.47
N GLY A 161 -3.78 -9.73 4.24
CA GLY A 161 -2.76 -9.20 3.35
C GLY A 161 -3.15 -7.86 2.72
N ARG A 162 -3.05 -6.73 3.46
CA ARG A 162 -3.38 -5.40 2.92
C ARG A 162 -2.68 -5.06 1.60
N THR A 163 -1.44 -5.52 1.40
CA THR A 163 -0.71 -5.31 0.14
C THR A 163 -1.33 -6.08 -1.02
N VAL A 164 -1.91 -7.27 -0.73
CA VAL A 164 -2.69 -8.05 -1.71
C VAL A 164 -3.94 -7.28 -2.10
N HIS A 165 -4.72 -6.81 -1.11
CA HIS A 165 -5.96 -6.07 -1.34
C HIS A 165 -5.71 -4.80 -2.18
N SER A 166 -4.72 -3.99 -1.78
CA SER A 166 -4.36 -2.76 -2.49
C SER A 166 -3.87 -3.03 -3.91
N LEU A 167 -3.10 -4.11 -4.14
CA LEU A 167 -2.62 -4.45 -5.48
C LEU A 167 -3.76 -5.01 -6.35
N ILE A 168 -4.70 -5.80 -5.81
CA ILE A 168 -5.90 -6.24 -6.54
C ILE A 168 -6.73 -5.01 -6.95
N ASN A 169 -6.96 -4.06 -6.04
CA ASN A 169 -7.69 -2.82 -6.34
C ASN A 169 -7.00 -2.00 -7.45
N ALA A 170 -5.68 -1.92 -7.44
CA ALA A 170 -4.94 -1.22 -8.49
C ALA A 170 -5.05 -1.96 -9.85
N LEU A 171 -4.85 -3.29 -9.85
CA LEU A 171 -4.88 -4.12 -11.06
C LEU A 171 -6.28 -4.24 -11.66
N SER A 172 -7.36 -4.13 -10.87
CA SER A 172 -8.74 -4.16 -11.37
C SER A 172 -9.06 -3.03 -12.35
N ARG A 173 -8.22 -2.02 -12.39
CA ARG A 173 -8.33 -0.84 -13.25
C ARG A 173 -7.62 -1.00 -14.60
N TYR A 174 -6.85 -2.10 -14.77
CA TYR A 174 -6.16 -2.45 -16.02
C TYR A 174 -6.91 -3.59 -16.74
N THR A 175 -6.87 -3.60 -18.07
CA THR A 175 -7.63 -4.56 -18.88
C THR A 175 -6.97 -5.94 -18.94
N GLY A 176 -7.79 -7.00 -19.00
CA GLY A 176 -7.31 -8.37 -19.24
C GLY A 176 -6.50 -8.97 -18.07
N ILE A 177 -6.72 -8.51 -16.86
CA ILE A 177 -6.11 -9.11 -15.66
C ILE A 177 -6.92 -10.33 -15.23
N LYS A 178 -6.21 -11.45 -15.03
CA LYS A 178 -6.75 -12.68 -14.45
C LYS A 178 -6.08 -12.92 -13.10
N LEU A 179 -6.88 -13.26 -12.09
CA LEU A 179 -6.40 -13.53 -10.76
C LEU A 179 -6.37 -15.04 -10.49
N VAL A 180 -5.32 -15.51 -9.83
CA VAL A 180 -5.25 -16.85 -9.23
C VAL A 180 -4.95 -16.66 -7.75
N LEU A 181 -5.94 -16.95 -6.91
CA LEU A 181 -5.86 -16.79 -5.45
C LEU A 181 -5.46 -18.13 -4.82
N ILE A 182 -4.27 -18.16 -4.22
CA ILE A 182 -3.64 -19.39 -3.70
C ILE A 182 -3.51 -19.25 -2.19
N SER A 183 -4.41 -19.88 -1.43
CA SER A 183 -4.41 -19.79 0.03
C SER A 183 -5.01 -21.02 0.70
N PRO A 184 -4.67 -21.29 1.98
CA PRO A 184 -5.50 -22.17 2.79
C PRO A 184 -6.92 -21.63 2.91
N LYS A 185 -7.89 -22.48 3.18
CA LYS A 185 -9.30 -22.07 3.30
C LYS A 185 -9.52 -20.98 4.36
N GLU A 186 -8.75 -21.02 5.44
CA GLU A 186 -8.81 -20.10 6.57
C GLU A 186 -8.28 -18.69 6.23
N LEU A 187 -7.46 -18.60 5.18
CA LEU A 187 -6.79 -17.36 4.74
C LEU A 187 -7.24 -16.89 3.36
N MET A 188 -8.42 -17.32 2.91
CA MET A 188 -9.02 -16.90 1.65
C MET A 188 -9.25 -15.38 1.63
N ILE A 189 -9.33 -14.83 0.42
CA ILE A 189 -9.64 -13.43 0.21
C ILE A 189 -10.97 -13.05 0.87
N PRO A 190 -11.07 -11.89 1.57
CA PRO A 190 -12.30 -11.46 2.20
C PRO A 190 -13.41 -11.17 1.19
N ASP A 191 -14.66 -11.40 1.60
CA ASP A 191 -15.85 -11.21 0.75
C ASP A 191 -15.94 -9.78 0.19
N PHE A 192 -15.53 -8.76 0.96
CA PHE A 192 -15.59 -7.38 0.48
C PHE A 192 -14.64 -7.12 -0.72
N ILE A 193 -13.45 -7.73 -0.76
CA ILE A 193 -12.55 -7.64 -1.94
C ILE A 193 -13.14 -8.46 -3.10
N ARG A 194 -13.69 -9.65 -2.80
CA ARG A 194 -14.33 -10.49 -3.80
C ARG A 194 -15.47 -9.74 -4.51
N THR A 195 -16.45 -9.28 -3.74
CA THR A 195 -17.69 -8.71 -4.28
C THR A 195 -17.50 -7.28 -4.79
N GLU A 196 -16.79 -6.44 -4.03
CA GLU A 196 -16.71 -5.00 -4.30
C GLU A 196 -15.57 -4.63 -5.25
N THR A 197 -14.60 -5.53 -5.49
CA THR A 197 -13.52 -5.29 -6.45
C THR A 197 -13.54 -6.32 -7.57
N ILE A 198 -13.37 -7.61 -7.27
CA ILE A 198 -13.17 -8.64 -8.29
C ILE A 198 -14.44 -8.81 -9.15
N GLU A 199 -15.57 -9.11 -8.51
CA GLU A 199 -16.85 -9.34 -9.22
C GLU A 199 -17.39 -8.06 -9.85
N ARG A 200 -17.36 -6.92 -9.12
CA ARG A 200 -17.85 -5.63 -9.64
C ARG A 200 -17.07 -5.18 -10.89
N CYS A 201 -15.77 -5.45 -10.95
CA CYS A 201 -14.93 -5.11 -12.11
C CYS A 201 -14.93 -6.20 -13.18
N GLY A 202 -15.65 -7.32 -12.98
CA GLY A 202 -15.73 -8.42 -13.93
C GLY A 202 -14.40 -9.13 -14.18
N MET A 203 -13.52 -9.19 -13.17
CA MET A 203 -12.23 -9.85 -13.29
C MET A 203 -12.38 -11.37 -13.29
N GLU A 204 -11.68 -12.05 -14.18
CA GLU A 204 -11.55 -13.51 -14.12
C GLU A 204 -10.74 -13.88 -12.85
N CYS A 205 -11.29 -14.79 -12.03
CA CYS A 205 -10.67 -15.21 -10.79
C CYS A 205 -10.78 -16.72 -10.58
N GLU A 206 -9.65 -17.37 -10.36
CA GLU A 206 -9.54 -18.78 -9.98
C GLU A 206 -9.06 -18.87 -8.52
N GLU A 207 -9.64 -19.75 -7.71
CA GLU A 207 -9.19 -20.04 -6.36
C GLU A 207 -8.64 -21.46 -6.26
N THR A 208 -7.50 -21.61 -5.60
CA THR A 208 -6.86 -22.91 -5.40
C THR A 208 -6.07 -22.96 -4.09
N THR A 209 -5.88 -24.15 -3.57
CA THR A 209 -4.98 -24.41 -2.44
C THR A 209 -3.60 -24.93 -2.89
N SER A 210 -3.37 -25.15 -4.20
CA SER A 210 -2.12 -25.71 -4.74
C SER A 210 -1.32 -24.66 -5.50
N LEU A 211 -0.17 -24.30 -4.95
CA LEU A 211 0.80 -23.42 -5.63
C LEU A 211 1.36 -24.09 -6.90
N GLU A 212 1.62 -25.39 -6.84
CA GLU A 212 2.18 -26.17 -7.95
C GLU A 212 1.25 -26.20 -9.16
N ASN A 213 -0.06 -26.32 -8.95
CA ASN A 213 -1.05 -26.28 -10.03
C ASN A 213 -1.24 -24.88 -10.63
N ALA A 214 -0.97 -23.85 -9.85
CA ALA A 214 -1.10 -22.45 -10.29
C ALA A 214 0.12 -21.99 -11.10
N LEU A 215 1.35 -22.32 -10.68
CA LEU A 215 2.60 -21.83 -11.23
C LEU A 215 2.69 -21.83 -12.78
N PRO A 216 2.28 -22.89 -13.50
CA PRO A 216 2.37 -22.93 -14.95
C PRO A 216 1.50 -21.88 -15.67
N LYS A 217 0.52 -21.29 -14.99
CA LYS A 217 -0.42 -20.32 -15.55
C LYS A 217 0.05 -18.87 -15.36
N LEU A 218 0.91 -18.61 -14.37
CA LEU A 218 1.19 -17.27 -13.87
C LEU A 218 2.19 -16.49 -14.73
N ASP A 219 1.92 -15.21 -14.94
CA ASP A 219 2.89 -14.21 -15.41
C ASP A 219 3.59 -13.52 -14.24
N VAL A 220 2.86 -13.33 -13.13
CA VAL A 220 3.35 -12.74 -11.89
C VAL A 220 2.92 -13.63 -10.73
N LEU A 221 3.85 -14.00 -9.86
CA LEU A 221 3.58 -14.63 -8.57
C LEU A 221 3.90 -13.63 -7.46
N TYR A 222 2.88 -13.22 -6.72
CA TYR A 222 3.00 -12.38 -5.53
C TYR A 222 2.91 -13.24 -4.28
N MET A 223 4.06 -13.48 -3.64
CA MET A 223 4.14 -14.26 -2.39
C MET A 223 3.92 -13.35 -1.19
N THR A 224 3.21 -13.84 -0.19
CA THR A 224 3.03 -13.14 1.09
C THR A 224 3.37 -14.03 2.26
N ARG A 225 3.86 -13.42 3.32
CA ARG A 225 4.09 -14.06 4.61
C ARG A 225 2.74 -14.29 5.32
N ILE A 226 2.59 -15.44 5.97
CA ILE A 226 1.51 -15.65 6.94
C ILE A 226 1.88 -14.87 8.21
N GLN A 227 1.05 -13.88 8.57
CA GLN A 227 1.38 -12.86 9.57
C GLN A 227 0.96 -13.32 10.98
N ARG A 228 1.91 -13.81 11.79
CA ARG A 228 1.66 -14.27 13.18
C ARG A 228 0.88 -13.26 14.01
N GLU A 229 1.19 -11.99 13.84
CA GLU A 229 0.60 -10.87 14.57
C GLU A 229 -0.90 -10.65 14.31
N ARG A 230 -1.47 -11.38 13.35
CA ARG A 230 -2.89 -11.31 12.97
C ARG A 230 -3.73 -12.47 13.51
N PHE A 231 -3.09 -13.49 14.07
CA PHE A 231 -3.78 -14.66 14.61
C PHE A 231 -4.02 -14.49 16.11
N GLU A 232 -5.26 -14.66 16.53
CA GLU A 232 -5.63 -14.79 17.95
C GLU A 232 -5.21 -16.16 18.48
N ASP A 233 -5.45 -17.22 17.69
CA ASP A 233 -5.04 -18.60 18.03
C ASP A 233 -3.63 -18.90 17.49
N LYS A 234 -2.71 -19.13 18.43
CA LYS A 234 -1.32 -19.51 18.11
C LYS A 234 -1.22 -20.91 17.48
N ALA A 235 -2.12 -21.83 17.83
CA ALA A 235 -2.11 -23.19 17.27
C ALA A 235 -2.53 -23.18 15.79
N GLU A 236 -3.47 -22.32 15.42
CA GLU A 236 -3.87 -22.11 14.04
C GLU A 236 -2.70 -21.54 13.21
N TYR A 237 -1.98 -20.53 13.74
CA TYR A 237 -0.79 -20.00 13.09
C TYR A 237 0.28 -21.09 12.88
N GLU A 238 0.61 -21.89 13.91
CA GLU A 238 1.64 -22.94 13.80
C GLU A 238 1.27 -23.99 12.74
N ARG A 239 -0.02 -24.27 12.54
CA ARG A 239 -0.51 -25.18 11.50
C ARG A 239 -0.37 -24.59 10.09
N LEU A 240 -0.54 -23.29 9.93
CA LEU A 240 -0.65 -22.63 8.62
C LEU A 240 0.66 -21.98 8.14
N LYS A 241 1.57 -21.60 9.05
CA LYS A 241 2.77 -20.80 8.74
C LYS A 241 3.64 -21.34 7.61
N ASP A 242 3.68 -22.68 7.43
CA ASP A 242 4.50 -23.36 6.43
C ASP A 242 3.68 -23.91 5.25
N SER A 243 2.43 -23.45 5.07
CA SER A 243 1.52 -23.96 4.01
C SER A 243 2.09 -23.75 2.61
N TYR A 244 2.84 -22.67 2.39
CA TYR A 244 3.45 -22.37 1.10
C TYR A 244 4.90 -21.97 1.27
N ILE A 245 5.79 -22.79 0.72
CA ILE A 245 7.21 -22.49 0.59
C ILE A 245 7.58 -22.59 -0.88
N LEU A 246 8.02 -21.48 -1.47
CA LEU A 246 8.52 -21.45 -2.83
C LEU A 246 9.96 -21.97 -2.85
N THR A 247 10.21 -23.06 -3.54
CA THR A 247 11.51 -23.71 -3.70
C THR A 247 11.99 -23.70 -5.15
N GLU A 248 13.25 -24.07 -5.41
CA GLU A 248 13.79 -24.20 -6.77
C GLU A 248 12.99 -25.22 -7.60
N ASP A 249 12.57 -26.35 -7.02
CA ASP A 249 11.78 -27.36 -7.72
C ASP A 249 10.41 -26.82 -8.13
N LYS A 250 9.78 -26.01 -7.28
CA LYS A 250 8.52 -25.35 -7.62
C LYS A 250 8.73 -24.28 -8.69
N MET A 251 9.83 -23.51 -8.62
CA MET A 251 10.18 -22.55 -9.67
C MET A 251 10.36 -23.20 -11.04
N ALA A 252 10.77 -24.47 -11.09
CA ALA A 252 10.86 -25.20 -12.35
C ALA A 252 9.50 -25.44 -13.03
N LEU A 253 8.39 -25.36 -12.30
CA LEU A 253 7.01 -25.48 -12.84
C LEU A 253 6.51 -24.15 -13.42
N ALA A 254 7.10 -23.04 -13.08
CA ALA A 254 6.70 -21.72 -13.55
C ALA A 254 7.14 -21.48 -14.99
N LYS A 255 6.43 -20.58 -15.71
CA LYS A 255 6.86 -20.14 -17.04
C LYS A 255 8.27 -19.54 -17.00
N PRO A 256 9.05 -19.58 -18.08
CA PRO A 256 10.38 -18.98 -18.12
C PRO A 256 10.41 -17.48 -17.83
N ASP A 257 9.31 -16.79 -18.12
CA ASP A 257 9.16 -15.34 -17.96
C ASP A 257 8.26 -14.94 -16.76
N THR A 258 7.85 -15.89 -15.91
CA THR A 258 7.16 -15.57 -14.63
C THR A 258 8.06 -14.75 -13.75
N ILE A 259 7.54 -13.69 -13.14
CA ILE A 259 8.26 -12.93 -12.12
C ILE A 259 7.69 -13.21 -10.73
N VAL A 260 8.59 -13.24 -9.73
CA VAL A 260 8.22 -13.46 -8.33
C VAL A 260 8.42 -12.17 -7.54
N LEU A 261 7.35 -11.69 -6.93
CA LEU A 261 7.30 -10.50 -6.08
C LEU A 261 7.04 -10.89 -4.61
N HIS A 262 7.48 -10.03 -3.70
CA HIS A 262 7.24 -10.17 -2.27
C HIS A 262 7.40 -8.82 -1.57
N PRO A 263 6.45 -8.37 -0.70
CA PRO A 263 6.54 -7.07 -0.04
C PRO A 263 7.64 -7.00 1.04
N LEU A 264 8.26 -8.13 1.39
CA LEU A 264 9.24 -8.27 2.45
C LEU A 264 8.75 -7.73 3.83
N PRO A 265 9.24 -8.22 4.98
CA PRO A 265 10.29 -9.26 5.07
C PRO A 265 9.75 -10.65 4.77
N ARG A 266 10.54 -11.48 4.13
CA ARG A 266 10.27 -12.92 4.10
C ARG A 266 10.86 -13.59 5.35
N VAL A 267 10.28 -14.73 5.72
CA VAL A 267 10.79 -15.60 6.80
C VAL A 267 11.21 -16.94 6.19
N ASN A 268 10.25 -17.78 5.81
CA ASN A 268 10.49 -19.11 5.25
C ASN A 268 9.66 -19.40 3.97
N GLU A 269 8.72 -18.53 3.62
CA GLU A 269 7.81 -18.70 2.48
C GLU A 269 8.51 -18.66 1.11
N ILE A 270 9.76 -18.18 1.05
CA ILE A 270 10.62 -18.29 -0.14
C ILE A 270 11.99 -18.79 0.31
N SER A 271 12.40 -19.94 -0.22
CA SER A 271 13.74 -20.49 0.02
C SER A 271 14.83 -19.51 -0.46
N VAL A 272 15.88 -19.34 0.32
CA VAL A 272 17.05 -18.51 -0.05
C VAL A 272 17.73 -18.96 -1.35
N LYS A 273 17.54 -20.20 -1.75
CA LYS A 273 18.09 -20.72 -3.00
C LYS A 273 17.42 -20.10 -4.24
N VAL A 274 16.15 -19.68 -4.10
CA VAL A 274 15.38 -18.99 -5.16
C VAL A 274 15.97 -17.61 -5.47
N ASP A 275 16.76 -17.00 -4.57
CA ASP A 275 17.37 -15.67 -4.79
C ASP A 275 18.29 -15.63 -6.01
N LYS A 276 18.81 -16.79 -6.46
CA LYS A 276 19.67 -16.91 -7.65
C LYS A 276 18.89 -17.05 -8.95
N ASP A 277 17.59 -17.30 -8.88
CA ASP A 277 16.73 -17.37 -10.06
C ASP A 277 16.51 -15.96 -10.61
N PRO A 278 16.77 -15.69 -11.90
CA PRO A 278 16.60 -14.36 -12.49
C PRO A 278 15.14 -13.84 -12.43
N ARG A 279 14.17 -14.74 -12.23
CA ARG A 279 12.75 -14.43 -12.07
C ARG A 279 12.40 -13.94 -10.65
N ALA A 280 13.32 -14.07 -9.66
CA ALA A 280 13.17 -13.58 -8.31
C ALA A 280 13.35 -12.04 -8.27
N CYS A 281 12.24 -11.30 -8.38
CA CYS A 281 12.28 -9.84 -8.53
C CYS A 281 12.08 -9.06 -7.22
N TYR A 282 11.85 -9.72 -6.08
CA TYR A 282 11.52 -9.06 -4.81
C TYR A 282 12.64 -8.15 -4.26
N PHE A 283 13.91 -8.34 -4.61
CA PHE A 283 14.96 -7.38 -4.27
C PHE A 283 15.05 -6.23 -5.28
N LYS A 284 14.80 -6.47 -6.56
CA LYS A 284 14.63 -5.40 -7.56
C LYS A 284 13.43 -4.51 -7.21
N GLN A 285 12.35 -5.12 -6.70
CA GLN A 285 11.15 -4.44 -6.21
C GLN A 285 11.48 -3.41 -5.11
N VAL A 286 12.47 -3.66 -4.25
CA VAL A 286 12.93 -2.68 -3.26
C VAL A 286 13.55 -1.46 -3.94
N TYR A 287 14.39 -1.67 -4.95
CA TYR A 287 15.00 -0.60 -5.74
C TYR A 287 13.94 0.20 -6.53
N TYR A 288 13.05 -0.50 -7.23
CA TYR A 288 11.94 0.13 -7.95
C TYR A 288 11.01 0.91 -7.01
N GLY A 289 10.83 0.41 -5.80
CA GLY A 289 10.07 1.12 -4.76
C GLY A 289 10.68 2.46 -4.37
N LYS A 290 12.02 2.58 -4.34
CA LYS A 290 12.71 3.86 -4.11
C LYS A 290 12.45 4.82 -5.27
N LEU A 291 12.66 4.38 -6.52
CA LEU A 291 12.43 5.21 -7.71
C LEU A 291 10.98 5.71 -7.80
N MET A 292 10.02 4.85 -7.44
CA MET A 292 8.61 5.25 -7.43
C MET A 292 8.32 6.29 -6.35
N ARG A 293 9.01 6.25 -5.21
CA ARG A 293 8.91 7.28 -4.17
C ARG A 293 9.52 8.59 -4.61
N GLU A 294 10.60 8.57 -5.38
CA GLU A 294 11.17 9.77 -6.02
C GLU A 294 10.15 10.41 -6.97
N ALA A 295 9.57 9.63 -7.89
CA ALA A 295 8.55 10.10 -8.80
C ALA A 295 7.31 10.66 -8.06
N LEU A 296 6.86 9.98 -6.99
CA LEU A 296 5.74 10.42 -6.16
C LEU A 296 6.02 11.73 -5.43
N ILE A 297 7.22 11.89 -4.85
CA ILE A 297 7.62 13.13 -4.19
C ILE A 297 7.61 14.29 -5.20
N LEU A 298 8.20 14.10 -6.38
CA LEU A 298 8.19 15.11 -7.43
C LEU A 298 6.76 15.48 -7.82
N LYS A 299 5.89 14.49 -8.06
CA LYS A 299 4.49 14.72 -8.45
C LYS A 299 3.71 15.51 -7.40
N LEU A 300 3.87 15.21 -6.13
CA LEU A 300 3.14 15.89 -5.06
C LEU A 300 3.70 17.30 -4.76
N LEU A 301 4.95 17.59 -5.10
CA LEU A 301 5.56 18.89 -4.97
C LEU A 301 5.38 19.80 -6.22
N GLU A 302 4.77 19.27 -7.31
CA GLU A 302 4.39 20.10 -8.46
C GLU A 302 3.36 21.16 -8.06
N LYS A 303 3.44 22.34 -8.70
CA LYS A 303 2.54 23.47 -8.43
C LYS A 303 1.07 23.09 -8.55
N GLU A 304 0.70 22.34 -9.59
CA GLU A 304 -0.68 21.84 -9.81
C GLU A 304 -1.19 20.97 -8.65
N SER A 305 -0.33 20.13 -8.07
CA SER A 305 -0.69 19.28 -6.93
C SER A 305 -0.83 20.09 -5.64
N LEU A 306 -0.03 21.12 -5.45
CA LEU A 306 -0.08 22.01 -4.30
C LEU A 306 -1.30 22.95 -4.34
N GLU A 307 -1.76 23.35 -5.54
CA GLU A 307 -2.93 24.21 -5.75
C GLU A 307 -4.24 23.44 -5.92
N ALA A 308 -4.20 22.11 -6.04
CA ALA A 308 -5.40 21.28 -6.15
C ALA A 308 -6.27 21.38 -4.90
N ASP A 309 -7.58 21.22 -5.07
CA ASP A 309 -8.50 21.14 -3.95
C ASP A 309 -8.14 19.96 -3.05
N GLY A 310 -8.15 20.20 -1.75
CA GLY A 310 -7.91 19.18 -0.74
C GLY A 310 -9.10 18.24 -0.62
N THR A 311 -8.90 17.16 0.14
CA THR A 311 -9.98 16.25 0.51
C THR A 311 -11.00 17.00 1.37
N SER A 312 -12.27 17.03 0.94
CA SER A 312 -13.40 17.57 1.72
C SER A 312 -14.22 16.42 2.30
N LEU A 313 -14.68 16.61 3.53
CA LEU A 313 -15.65 15.73 4.18
C LEU A 313 -17.09 16.22 4.00
N ASP A 314 -17.28 17.33 3.27
CA ASP A 314 -18.59 17.92 3.04
C ASP A 314 -19.32 17.19 1.91
N GLY A 315 -20.57 16.82 2.14
CA GLY A 315 -21.43 16.21 1.12
C GLY A 315 -22.70 15.61 1.71
N ASP A 316 -23.77 15.58 0.92
CA ASP A 316 -25.09 15.02 1.28
C ASP A 316 -25.06 13.51 1.59
N ASP A 317 -23.96 12.84 1.23
CA ASP A 317 -23.77 11.41 1.47
C ASP A 317 -22.91 11.11 2.71
N VAL A 318 -22.50 12.12 3.47
CA VAL A 318 -21.76 11.95 4.73
C VAL A 318 -22.71 12.08 5.90
N ILE A 319 -22.68 11.10 6.79
CA ILE A 319 -23.49 11.03 8.01
C ILE A 319 -22.62 10.79 9.23
N GLU A 320 -23.09 11.16 10.40
CA GLU A 320 -22.44 10.84 11.67
C GLU A 320 -23.14 9.66 12.33
N LEU A 321 -22.37 8.65 12.77
CA LEU A 321 -22.84 7.55 13.59
C LEU A 321 -22.21 7.60 14.98
N SER A 322 -22.69 6.75 15.89
CA SER A 322 -22.21 6.75 17.28
C SER A 322 -20.74 6.28 17.38
N GLU A 323 -20.34 5.30 16.59
CA GLU A 323 -19.02 4.64 16.71
C GLU A 323 -18.64 3.88 15.44
N CYS A 324 -17.34 3.77 15.14
CA CYS A 324 -16.81 2.83 14.16
C CYS A 324 -16.55 1.47 14.80
N GLU A 325 -16.93 0.37 14.17
CA GLU A 325 -16.73 -0.98 14.72
C GLU A 325 -15.26 -1.44 14.68
N ASN A 326 -14.45 -0.90 13.75
CA ASN A 326 -13.03 -1.23 13.66
C ASN A 326 -12.26 -0.74 14.90
N ALA A 327 -11.76 -1.67 15.70
CA ALA A 327 -11.01 -1.36 16.93
C ALA A 327 -9.70 -0.59 16.68
N ARG A 328 -9.17 -0.63 15.45
CA ARG A 328 -7.95 0.08 15.06
C ARG A 328 -8.22 1.43 14.40
N CYS A 329 -9.47 1.80 14.19
CA CYS A 329 -9.81 3.08 13.57
C CYS A 329 -9.26 4.25 14.40
N ILE A 330 -8.66 5.22 13.72
CA ILE A 330 -8.14 6.44 14.36
C ILE A 330 -9.26 7.20 15.11
N SER A 331 -10.48 7.17 14.61
CA SER A 331 -11.63 7.83 15.24
C SER A 331 -11.99 7.27 16.62
N LYS A 332 -11.48 6.08 17.00
CA LYS A 332 -11.65 5.53 18.37
C LYS A 332 -10.62 6.06 19.38
N THR A 333 -9.51 6.57 18.90
CA THR A 333 -8.40 7.02 19.77
C THR A 333 -8.25 8.53 19.83
N GLU A 334 -8.58 9.23 18.77
CA GLU A 334 -8.63 10.68 18.74
C GLU A 334 -10.05 11.12 19.17
N GLN A 335 -10.16 11.65 20.39
CA GLN A 335 -11.47 11.90 21.02
C GLN A 335 -12.33 12.95 20.30
N GLU A 336 -11.69 13.93 19.67
CA GLU A 336 -12.38 15.04 19.02
C GLU A 336 -12.72 14.79 17.54
N LEU A 337 -12.35 13.62 16.99
CA LEU A 337 -12.72 13.29 15.62
C LEU A 337 -14.22 12.93 15.53
N PRO A 338 -15.01 13.60 14.66
CA PRO A 338 -16.39 13.23 14.40
C PRO A 338 -16.46 11.82 13.81
N LYS A 339 -17.49 11.06 14.15
CA LYS A 339 -17.68 9.67 13.70
C LYS A 339 -18.38 9.65 12.33
N LEU A 340 -17.68 10.11 11.29
CA LEU A 340 -18.22 10.30 9.96
C LEU A 340 -18.19 9.04 9.11
N PHE A 341 -19.28 8.82 8.35
CA PHE A 341 -19.48 7.70 7.46
C PHE A 341 -20.02 8.19 6.12
N LYS A 342 -19.46 7.68 5.04
CA LYS A 342 -19.96 7.95 3.69
C LYS A 342 -20.94 6.86 3.29
N ILE A 343 -22.15 7.27 2.87
CA ILE A 343 -23.17 6.35 2.35
C ILE A 343 -22.70 5.80 1.00
N THR A 344 -22.58 4.47 0.90
CA THR A 344 -22.16 3.78 -0.31
C THR A 344 -23.29 3.02 -0.99
N ASP A 345 -24.32 2.64 -0.24
CA ASP A 345 -25.53 1.99 -0.77
C ASP A 345 -26.76 2.39 0.09
N ARG A 346 -27.55 3.34 -0.42
CA ARG A 346 -28.77 3.83 0.26
C ARG A 346 -29.86 2.75 0.33
N ALA A 347 -29.99 1.91 -0.71
CA ALA A 347 -31.02 0.90 -0.78
C ALA A 347 -30.85 -0.18 0.28
N ASN A 348 -29.61 -0.59 0.54
CA ASN A 348 -29.24 -1.59 1.55
C ASN A 348 -28.82 -0.96 2.90
N ARG A 349 -28.90 0.36 3.04
CA ARG A 349 -28.51 1.11 4.24
C ARG A 349 -27.05 0.85 4.63
N ILE A 350 -26.14 0.87 3.65
CA ILE A 350 -24.72 0.63 3.85
C ILE A 350 -23.98 1.96 3.76
N CYS A 351 -23.09 2.17 4.73
CA CYS A 351 -22.12 3.26 4.74
C CYS A 351 -20.73 2.73 5.09
N ARG A 352 -19.69 3.55 4.90
CA ARG A 352 -18.32 3.25 5.26
C ARG A 352 -17.72 4.37 6.08
N CYS A 353 -16.95 4.00 7.11
CA CYS A 353 -16.19 4.96 7.89
C CYS A 353 -15.26 5.76 6.96
N VAL A 354 -15.29 7.09 7.03
CA VAL A 354 -14.46 7.95 6.16
C VAL A 354 -12.94 7.80 6.43
N TYR A 355 -12.57 7.27 7.60
CA TYR A 355 -11.18 7.14 8.02
C TYR A 355 -10.57 5.78 7.64
N CYS A 356 -11.26 4.69 7.93
CA CYS A 356 -10.73 3.32 7.79
C CYS A 356 -11.53 2.44 6.85
N GLU A 357 -12.56 2.98 6.19
CA GLU A 357 -13.45 2.30 5.24
C GLU A 357 -14.22 1.10 5.80
N GLU A 358 -14.21 0.89 7.14
CA GLU A 358 -15.01 -0.15 7.78
C GLU A 358 -16.47 0.03 7.45
N LYS A 359 -17.11 -1.08 7.02
CA LYS A 359 -18.50 -1.13 6.61
C LYS A 359 -19.42 -1.06 7.82
N ALA A 360 -20.45 -0.23 7.75
CA ALA A 360 -21.48 -0.09 8.77
C ALA A 360 -22.87 0.00 8.15
N ARG A 361 -23.91 -0.10 8.98
CA ARG A 361 -25.30 0.15 8.59
C ARG A 361 -25.83 1.39 9.34
N PHE A 362 -26.70 2.15 8.67
CA PHE A 362 -27.35 3.34 9.23
C PHE A 362 -28.88 3.24 9.21
#